data_dfd959ce1f839623f981b99c5e849465
#
_entry.id   dfd959ce1f839623f981b99c5e849465
#
_cell.length_a   1.000
_cell.length_b   1.000
_cell.length_c   1.000
_cell.angle_alpha   90.00
_cell.angle_beta   90.00
_cell.angle_gamma   90.00
#
_symmetry.space_group_name_H-M   'P 1'
#
loop_
_entity.id
_entity.type
_entity.pdbx_description
1 polymer ?
#
loop_
_entity_poly.entity_id
_entity_poly.type
_entity_poly.pdbx_seq_one_letter_code
_entity_poly.pdbx_strand_id
1 'polypeptide(L)'
;MKHLVVILFFSMFNLAINAQTSSFYVRQAQSYQREAAYYLRQAESYQREADYYNRQTQNNLREAEYYVKQKKYDRAKIYQDRARNMADKALVYSHKAVKARDRAADYTQKANAMLSKNKK
;
A
#
# COMPACT_ATOMS: atom_id res chain seq x y z
N MET A 1 -5.16 0.63 -10.22
CA MET A 1 -5.98 1.74 -10.72
C MET A 1 -6.16 2.87 -9.72
N LYS A 2 -6.21 2.56 -8.42
CA LYS A 2 -6.22 3.63 -7.39
C LYS A 2 -5.00 4.55 -7.49
N HIS A 3 -3.86 4.03 -7.92
CA HIS A 3 -2.63 4.81 -8.07
C HIS A 3 -2.71 5.87 -9.16
N LEU A 4 -3.36 5.55 -10.29
CA LEU A 4 -3.51 6.49 -11.40
C LEU A 4 -4.37 7.68 -11.01
N VAL A 5 -5.45 7.43 -10.26
CA VAL A 5 -6.34 8.49 -9.78
C VAL A 5 -5.59 9.48 -8.89
N VAL A 6 -4.75 8.96 -7.98
CA VAL A 6 -3.97 9.80 -7.07
C VAL A 6 -2.94 10.64 -7.84
N ILE A 7 -2.27 10.06 -8.83
CA ILE A 7 -1.31 10.79 -9.67
C ILE A 7 -1.98 11.94 -10.42
N LEU A 8 -3.15 11.69 -11.00
CA LEU A 8 -3.93 12.72 -11.68
C LEU A 8 -4.32 13.85 -10.72
N PHE A 9 -4.71 13.49 -9.49
CA PHE A 9 -5.04 14.46 -8.47
C PHE A 9 -3.85 15.36 -8.14
N PHE A 10 -2.65 14.79 -7.99
CA PHE A 10 -1.43 15.57 -7.74
C PHE A 10 -1.14 16.56 -8.86
N SER A 11 -1.36 16.15 -10.11
CA SER A 11 -1.18 17.04 -11.25
C SER A 11 -2.14 18.22 -11.21
N MET A 12 -3.40 17.97 -10.91
CA MET A 12 -4.42 19.03 -10.77
C MET A 12 -4.11 19.94 -9.59
N PHE A 13 -3.60 19.38 -8.51
CA PHE A 13 -3.19 20.13 -7.34
C PHE A 13 -2.08 21.12 -7.67
N ASN A 14 -1.08 20.71 -8.43
CA ASN A 14 0.02 21.59 -8.85
C ASN A 14 -0.50 22.78 -9.67
N LEU A 15 -1.45 22.54 -10.55
CA LEU A 15 -2.09 23.61 -11.32
C LEU A 15 -2.84 24.60 -10.41
N ALA A 16 -3.56 24.07 -9.42
CA ALA A 16 -4.28 24.89 -8.46
C ALA A 16 -3.34 25.76 -7.62
N ILE A 17 -2.18 25.25 -7.22
CA ILE A 17 -1.16 26.01 -6.49
C ILE A 17 -0.67 27.18 -7.33
N ASN A 18 -0.39 26.96 -8.60
CA ASN A 18 0.08 28.01 -9.50
C ASN A 18 -0.96 29.12 -9.70
N ALA A 19 -2.25 28.81 -9.62
CA ALA A 19 -3.34 29.75 -9.79
C ALA A 19 -3.66 30.53 -8.51
N GLN A 20 -3.49 29.91 -7.32
CA GLN A 20 -3.92 30.46 -6.04
C GLN A 20 -2.82 30.30 -4.99
N THR A 21 -2.00 31.30 -4.82
CA THR A 21 -0.76 31.16 -4.04
C THR A 21 -0.89 31.32 -2.54
N SER A 22 -1.95 31.93 -2.00
CA SER A 22 -1.99 32.28 -0.57
C SER A 22 -3.31 32.01 0.14
N SER A 23 -4.20 31.25 -0.47
CA SER A 23 -5.46 30.91 0.15
C SER A 23 -5.29 29.92 1.31
N PHE A 24 -6.01 30.13 2.39
CA PHE A 24 -6.07 29.18 3.51
C PHE A 24 -6.42 27.78 3.03
N TYR A 25 -7.40 27.66 2.14
CA TYR A 25 -7.86 26.38 1.63
C TYR A 25 -6.78 25.67 0.80
N VAL A 26 -6.00 26.41 0.04
CA VAL A 26 -4.88 25.83 -0.72
C VAL A 26 -3.83 25.27 0.23
N ARG A 27 -3.48 26.00 1.29
CA ARG A 27 -2.51 25.51 2.28
C ARG A 27 -3.00 24.28 3.01
N GLN A 28 -4.29 24.23 3.36
CA GLN A 28 -4.89 23.04 3.96
C GLN A 28 -4.86 21.85 2.99
N ALA A 29 -5.18 22.10 1.73
CA ALA A 29 -5.12 21.08 0.70
C ALA A 29 -3.70 20.53 0.54
N GLN A 30 -2.67 21.39 0.58
CA GLN A 30 -1.27 20.98 0.52
C GLN A 30 -0.91 20.06 1.68
N SER A 31 -1.37 20.41 2.89
CA SER A 31 -1.13 19.60 4.09
C SER A 31 -1.75 18.20 3.92
N TYR A 32 -3.00 18.13 3.48
CA TYR A 32 -3.66 16.84 3.24
C TYR A 32 -2.99 16.05 2.12
N GLN A 33 -2.48 16.72 1.10
CA GLN A 33 -1.71 16.07 0.03
C GLN A 33 -0.44 15.41 0.56
N ARG A 34 0.28 16.09 1.45
CA ARG A 34 1.48 15.53 2.05
C ARG A 34 1.14 14.30 2.90
N GLU A 35 0.03 14.34 3.64
CA GLU A 35 -0.43 13.19 4.42
C GLU A 35 -0.79 12.02 3.51
N ALA A 36 -1.51 12.30 2.41
CA ALA A 36 -1.85 11.26 1.44
C ALA A 36 -0.59 10.62 0.84
N ALA A 37 0.40 11.43 0.47
CA ALA A 37 1.67 10.93 -0.07
C ALA A 37 2.40 10.04 0.94
N TYR A 38 2.40 10.44 2.22
CA TYR A 38 3.00 9.65 3.29
C TYR A 38 2.37 8.26 3.36
N TYR A 39 1.04 8.19 3.39
CA TYR A 39 0.34 6.90 3.48
C TYR A 39 0.50 6.05 2.22
N LEU A 40 0.63 6.66 1.05
CA LEU A 40 0.93 5.91 -0.18
C LEU A 40 2.32 5.26 -0.10
N ARG A 41 3.31 5.97 0.41
CA ARG A 41 4.65 5.39 0.62
C ARG A 41 4.61 4.26 1.64
N GLN A 42 3.83 4.42 2.70
CA GLN A 42 3.62 3.34 3.69
C GLN A 42 2.97 2.12 3.03
N ALA A 43 1.96 2.34 2.20
CA ALA A 43 1.27 1.27 1.50
C ALA A 43 2.23 0.49 0.59
N GLU A 44 3.09 1.20 -0.14
CA GLU A 44 4.08 0.57 -1.01
C GLU A 44 5.09 -0.26 -0.22
N SER A 45 5.53 0.25 0.93
CA SER A 45 6.44 -0.47 1.81
C SER A 45 5.79 -1.76 2.32
N TYR A 46 4.55 -1.68 2.80
CA TYR A 46 3.82 -2.87 3.25
C TYR A 46 3.58 -3.85 2.12
N GLN A 47 3.31 -3.37 0.91
CA GLN A 47 3.13 -4.25 -0.25
C GLN A 47 4.41 -5.00 -0.58
N ARG A 48 5.55 -4.34 -0.52
CA ARG A 48 6.85 -5.00 -0.75
C ARG A 48 7.10 -6.09 0.29
N GLU A 49 6.75 -5.84 1.56
CA GLU A 49 6.86 -6.85 2.61
C GLU A 49 5.93 -8.04 2.33
N ALA A 50 4.69 -7.77 1.94
CA ALA A 50 3.74 -8.82 1.58
C ALA A 50 4.28 -9.68 0.44
N ASP A 51 4.82 -9.04 -0.60
CA ASP A 51 5.40 -9.73 -1.76
C ASP A 51 6.58 -10.59 -1.37
N TYR A 52 7.44 -10.09 -0.47
CA TYR A 52 8.57 -10.85 0.07
C TYR A 52 8.07 -12.13 0.75
N TYR A 53 7.10 -12.02 1.65
CA TYR A 53 6.58 -13.19 2.35
C TYR A 53 5.82 -14.15 1.43
N ASN A 54 5.16 -13.64 0.40
CA ASN A 54 4.55 -14.49 -0.63
C ASN A 54 5.61 -15.32 -1.37
N ARG A 55 6.74 -14.71 -1.72
CA ARG A 55 7.86 -15.45 -2.34
C ARG A 55 8.42 -16.50 -1.40
N GLN A 56 8.57 -16.17 -0.10
CA GLN A 56 9.03 -17.13 0.89
C GLN A 56 8.05 -18.30 1.04
N THR A 57 6.75 -18.02 0.99
CA THR A 57 5.73 -19.06 0.99
C THR A 57 5.92 -20.01 -0.18
N GLN A 58 6.08 -19.47 -1.39
CA GLN A 58 6.29 -20.28 -2.59
C GLN A 58 7.55 -21.14 -2.48
N ASN A 59 8.64 -20.56 -2.01
CA ASN A 59 9.91 -21.27 -1.84
C ASN A 59 9.77 -22.43 -0.87
N ASN A 60 9.08 -22.22 0.26
CA ASN A 60 8.89 -23.28 1.26
C ASN A 60 7.95 -24.38 0.74
N LEU A 61 6.93 -24.02 -0.06
CA LEU A 61 6.06 -25.01 -0.68
C LEU A 61 6.82 -25.88 -1.68
N ARG A 62 7.75 -25.30 -2.44
CA ARG A 62 8.60 -26.08 -3.37
C ARG A 62 9.49 -27.05 -2.61
N GLU A 63 10.08 -26.61 -1.50
CA GLU A 63 10.90 -27.49 -0.66
C GLU A 63 10.06 -28.63 -0.08
N ALA A 64 8.86 -28.31 0.40
CA ALA A 64 7.93 -29.32 0.91
C ALA A 64 7.60 -30.36 -0.16
N GLU A 65 7.29 -29.89 -1.37
CA GLU A 65 6.99 -30.79 -2.50
C GLU A 65 8.17 -31.70 -2.83
N TYR A 66 9.38 -31.12 -2.83
CA TYR A 66 10.61 -31.91 -3.04
C TYR A 66 10.72 -33.05 -2.03
N TYR A 67 10.52 -32.76 -0.74
CA TYR A 67 10.62 -33.77 0.30
C TYR A 67 9.47 -34.80 0.26
N VAL A 68 8.28 -34.40 -0.17
CA VAL A 68 7.18 -35.36 -0.41
C VAL A 68 7.59 -36.36 -1.49
N LYS A 69 8.19 -35.91 -2.59
CA LYS A 69 8.68 -36.76 -3.67
C LYS A 69 9.78 -37.72 -3.20
N GLN A 70 10.59 -37.28 -2.22
CA GLN A 70 11.62 -38.10 -1.58
C GLN A 70 11.07 -39.01 -0.48
N LYS A 71 9.76 -38.97 -0.23
CA LYS A 71 9.08 -39.70 0.86
C LYS A 71 9.59 -39.33 2.25
N LYS A 72 10.16 -38.13 2.40
CA LYS A 72 10.63 -37.57 3.68
C LYS A 72 9.58 -36.67 4.27
N TYR A 73 8.51 -37.30 4.77
CA TYR A 73 7.28 -36.57 5.16
C TYR A 73 7.48 -35.66 6.37
N ASP A 74 8.36 -36.03 7.31
CA ASP A 74 8.65 -35.19 8.48
C ASP A 74 9.30 -33.88 8.06
N ARG A 75 10.22 -33.93 7.11
CA ARG A 75 10.86 -32.71 6.55
C ARG A 75 9.89 -31.90 5.73
N ALA A 76 9.05 -32.56 4.95
CA ALA A 76 8.01 -31.89 4.18
C ALA A 76 7.10 -31.08 5.09
N LYS A 77 6.71 -31.65 6.23
CA LYS A 77 5.85 -30.98 7.20
C LYS A 77 6.47 -29.70 7.75
N ILE A 78 7.78 -29.73 8.04
CA ILE A 78 8.52 -28.55 8.53
C ILE A 78 8.37 -27.39 7.52
N TYR A 79 8.58 -27.67 6.24
CA TYR A 79 8.48 -26.65 5.19
C TYR A 79 7.04 -26.21 4.94
N GLN A 80 6.06 -27.12 5.07
CA GLN A 80 4.65 -26.75 4.99
C GLN A 80 4.26 -25.80 6.14
N ASP A 81 4.75 -26.05 7.34
CA ASP A 81 4.50 -25.18 8.50
C ASP A 81 5.16 -23.81 8.31
N ARG A 82 6.39 -23.78 7.77
CA ARG A 82 7.08 -22.54 7.43
C ARG A 82 6.30 -21.75 6.37
N ALA A 83 5.82 -22.43 5.34
CA ALA A 83 5.02 -21.81 4.29
C ALA A 83 3.76 -21.16 4.86
N ARG A 84 3.08 -21.86 5.77
CA ARG A 84 1.88 -21.33 6.43
C ARG A 84 2.22 -20.06 7.22
N ASN A 85 3.31 -20.06 7.97
CA ASN A 85 3.74 -18.90 8.75
C ASN A 85 4.07 -17.71 7.84
N MET A 86 4.72 -17.97 6.71
CA MET A 86 5.03 -16.92 5.74
C MET A 86 3.77 -16.36 5.09
N ALA A 87 2.82 -17.25 4.76
CA ALA A 87 1.53 -16.82 4.18
C ALA A 87 0.76 -15.94 5.16
N ASP A 88 0.76 -16.29 6.45
CA ASP A 88 0.11 -15.48 7.48
C ASP A 88 0.73 -14.08 7.57
N LYS A 89 2.06 -13.99 7.53
CA LYS A 89 2.77 -12.70 7.52
C LYS A 89 2.43 -11.88 6.27
N ALA A 90 2.39 -12.54 5.10
CA ALA A 90 2.00 -11.87 3.86
C ALA A 90 0.62 -11.24 3.98
N LEU A 91 -0.32 -11.99 4.58
CA LEU A 91 -1.69 -11.51 4.77
C LEU A 91 -1.73 -10.28 5.69
N VAL A 92 -0.97 -10.30 6.79
CA VAL A 92 -0.89 -9.17 7.72
C VAL A 92 -0.40 -7.91 7.00
N TYR A 93 0.68 -8.02 6.20
CA TYR A 93 1.22 -6.87 5.49
C TYR A 93 0.30 -6.40 4.35
N SER A 94 -0.40 -7.33 3.70
CA SER A 94 -1.42 -6.97 2.70
C SER A 94 -2.54 -6.13 3.34
N HIS A 95 -3.01 -6.51 4.52
CA HIS A 95 -4.01 -5.72 5.25
C HIS A 95 -3.50 -4.35 5.63
N LYS A 96 -2.25 -4.25 6.08
CA LYS A 96 -1.62 -2.97 6.40
C LYS A 96 -1.53 -2.07 5.17
N ALA A 97 -1.20 -2.65 4.01
CA ALA A 97 -1.15 -1.91 2.75
C ALA A 97 -2.52 -1.34 2.38
N VAL A 98 -3.57 -2.15 2.50
CA VAL A 98 -4.94 -1.71 2.22
C VAL A 98 -5.34 -0.57 3.14
N LYS A 99 -5.09 -0.69 4.44
CA LYS A 99 -5.42 0.37 5.41
C LYS A 99 -4.68 1.68 5.10
N ALA A 100 -3.41 1.58 4.72
CA ALA A 100 -2.64 2.77 4.36
C ALA A 100 -3.17 3.43 3.10
N ARG A 101 -3.58 2.64 2.09
CA ARG A 101 -4.22 3.18 0.89
C ARG A 101 -5.54 3.87 1.19
N ASP A 102 -6.32 3.29 2.09
CA ASP A 102 -7.61 3.88 2.49
C ASP A 102 -7.39 5.23 3.18
N ARG A 103 -6.38 5.33 4.04
CA ARG A 103 -6.03 6.61 4.67
C ARG A 103 -5.57 7.63 3.64
N ALA A 104 -4.77 7.21 2.66
CA ALA A 104 -4.35 8.09 1.58
C ALA A 104 -5.56 8.62 0.79
N ALA A 105 -6.52 7.73 0.50
CA ALA A 105 -7.74 8.12 -0.19
C ALA A 105 -8.56 9.14 0.62
N ASP A 106 -8.66 8.95 1.94
CA ASP A 106 -9.37 9.87 2.83
C ASP A 106 -8.73 11.26 2.80
N TYR A 107 -7.41 11.35 2.89
CA TYR A 107 -6.71 12.62 2.83
C TYR A 107 -6.81 13.28 1.45
N THR A 108 -6.82 12.48 0.40
CA THR A 108 -7.05 12.96 -0.97
C THR A 108 -8.43 13.61 -1.08
N GLN A 109 -9.46 12.99 -0.51
CA GLN A 109 -10.81 13.55 -0.49
C GLN A 109 -10.87 14.86 0.30
N LYS A 110 -10.18 14.92 1.45
CA LYS A 110 -10.11 16.12 2.26
C LYS A 110 -9.44 17.27 1.50
N ALA A 111 -8.34 16.96 0.80
CA ALA A 111 -7.67 17.96 -0.03
C ALA A 111 -8.58 18.48 -1.14
N ASN A 112 -9.30 17.58 -1.78
CA ASN A 112 -10.26 17.92 -2.83
C ASN A 112 -11.38 18.84 -2.30
N ALA A 113 -11.89 18.54 -1.12
CA ALA A 113 -12.91 19.36 -0.48
C ALA A 113 -12.40 20.78 -0.22
N MET A 114 -11.14 20.92 0.23
CA MET A 114 -10.54 22.23 0.45
C MET A 114 -10.37 23.03 -0.84
N LEU A 115 -9.93 22.38 -1.90
CA LEU A 115 -9.78 23.02 -3.22
C LEU A 115 -11.13 23.44 -3.78
N SER A 116 -12.16 22.65 -3.55
CA SER A 116 -13.53 22.97 -3.95
C SER A 116 -14.03 24.24 -3.25
N LYS A 117 -13.74 24.40 -1.96
CA LYS A 117 -14.09 25.60 -1.19
C LYS A 117 -13.35 26.83 -1.71
N ASN A 118 -12.11 26.67 -2.15
CA ASN A 118 -11.30 27.77 -2.68
C ASN A 118 -11.89 28.37 -3.97
N LYS A 119 -12.64 27.59 -4.73
CA LYS A 119 -13.24 28.03 -5.99
C LYS A 119 -14.50 28.89 -5.79
N LYS A 120 -15.04 28.89 -4.61
CA LYS A 120 -16.21 29.70 -4.27
C LYS A 120 -15.78 31.05 -3.71
#